data_b90b75c34a8964d6da76f828b516e515
#
_entry.id   b90b75c34a8964d6da76f828b516e515
#
_cell.length_a   1.000
_cell.length_b   1.000
_cell.length_c   1.000
_cell.angle_alpha   90.00
_cell.angle_beta   90.00
_cell.angle_gamma   90.00
#
_symmetry.space_group_name_H-M   'P 1'
#
loop_
_entity.id
_entity.type
_entity.pdbx_description
1 polymer ?
#
loop_
_entity_poly.entity_id
_entity_poly.type
_entity_poly.pdbx_seq_one_letter_code
_entity_poly.pdbx_strand_id
1 'polypeptide(L)'
;MCPEWAFQRHLNPMSWYIRSVFLLALAYFCYRRTWKGVIVTFLLMTSSMVWFPVPERINPEMQAVLDYELKLLSNPLSAVVTLAFMMGFLVLIGAAFWKRSLGWGLAVLNVTLIGKVVLSVMLTGENGWAPLGNTVFGLILVNGIGLLLIAWRRKRRKAGR
;
A
#
# COMPACT_ATOMS: atom_id res chain seq x y z
N MET A 1 -19.98 16.28 -4.45
CA MET A 1 -19.92 15.43 -5.64
C MET A 1 -18.58 14.70 -5.62
N CYS A 2 -18.51 13.46 -5.15
CA CYS A 2 -17.34 12.63 -5.43
C CYS A 2 -17.35 12.34 -6.93
N PRO A 3 -16.25 12.54 -7.64
CA PRO A 3 -16.19 12.28 -9.06
C PRO A 3 -16.29 10.76 -9.30
N GLU A 4 -17.47 10.26 -9.63
CA GLU A 4 -17.72 8.85 -9.95
C GLU A 4 -16.70 8.28 -10.93
N TRP A 5 -16.24 9.10 -11.87
CA TRP A 5 -15.20 8.74 -12.83
C TRP A 5 -13.88 8.31 -12.19
N ALA A 6 -13.51 8.89 -11.03
CA ALA A 6 -12.27 8.53 -10.33
C ALA A 6 -12.40 7.15 -9.67
N PHE A 7 -13.55 6.86 -9.06
CA PHE A 7 -13.80 5.57 -8.44
C PHE A 7 -13.92 4.44 -9.46
N GLN A 8 -14.53 4.69 -10.63
CA GLN A 8 -14.58 3.70 -11.72
C GLN A 8 -13.17 3.34 -12.22
N ARG A 9 -12.26 4.30 -12.32
CA ARG A 9 -10.86 4.06 -12.68
C ARG A 9 -10.09 3.32 -11.60
N HIS A 10 -10.47 3.53 -10.34
CA HIS A 10 -9.88 2.81 -9.20
C HIS A 10 -10.12 1.30 -9.25
N LEU A 11 -11.17 0.83 -9.92
CA LEU A 11 -11.43 -0.59 -10.15
C LEU A 11 -10.41 -1.27 -11.07
N ASN A 12 -9.54 -0.51 -11.75
CA ASN A 12 -8.51 -1.11 -12.59
C ASN A 12 -7.44 -1.78 -11.72
N PRO A 13 -7.18 -3.10 -11.88
CA PRO A 13 -6.19 -3.83 -11.08
C PRO A 13 -4.80 -3.20 -11.12
N MET A 14 -4.40 -2.59 -12.25
CA MET A 14 -3.10 -1.96 -12.40
C MET A 14 -2.90 -0.80 -11.43
N SER A 15 -3.98 -0.06 -11.09
CA SER A 15 -3.92 0.99 -10.08
C SER A 15 -3.54 0.46 -8.69
N TRP A 16 -3.87 -0.78 -8.40
CA TRP A 16 -3.56 -1.44 -7.14
C TRP A 16 -2.12 -1.98 -7.11
N TYR A 17 -1.66 -2.58 -8.22
CA TYR A 17 -0.29 -3.09 -8.34
C TYR A 17 0.76 -1.99 -8.30
N ILE A 18 0.52 -0.87 -8.99
CA ILE A 18 1.47 0.26 -9.01
C ILE A 18 1.69 0.86 -7.61
N ARG A 19 0.67 0.82 -6.74
CA ARG A 19 0.81 1.28 -5.36
C ARG A 19 1.80 0.47 -4.55
N SER A 20 1.92 -0.83 -4.81
CA SER A 20 2.94 -1.67 -4.18
C SER A 20 4.35 -1.22 -4.56
N VAL A 21 4.54 -0.73 -5.79
CA VAL A 21 5.82 -0.15 -6.24
C VAL A 21 6.07 1.20 -5.54
N PHE A 22 5.04 2.05 -5.43
CA PHE A 22 5.19 3.32 -4.69
C PHE A 22 5.43 3.10 -3.20
N LEU A 23 4.90 2.03 -2.61
CA LEU A 23 5.18 1.68 -1.23
C LEU A 23 6.67 1.37 -1.00
N LEU A 24 7.34 0.72 -1.98
CA LEU A 24 8.79 0.54 -1.95
C LEU A 24 9.55 1.86 -2.04
N ALA A 25 9.13 2.74 -2.95
CA ALA A 25 9.74 4.06 -3.08
C ALA A 25 9.56 4.87 -1.79
N LEU A 26 8.37 4.82 -1.17
CA LEU A 26 8.09 5.44 0.11
C LEU A 26 9.02 4.90 1.21
N ALA A 27 9.13 3.58 1.33
CA ALA A 27 10.02 2.92 2.28
C ALA A 27 11.48 3.35 2.07
N TYR A 28 11.94 3.44 0.82
CA TYR A 28 13.27 3.91 0.47
C TYR A 28 13.51 5.36 0.90
N PHE A 29 12.61 6.30 0.57
CA PHE A 29 12.77 7.70 0.92
C PHE A 29 12.64 7.93 2.44
N CYS A 30 11.78 7.19 3.14
CA CYS A 30 11.74 7.17 4.59
C CYS A 30 13.06 6.68 5.19
N TYR A 31 13.63 5.59 4.66
CA TYR A 31 14.92 5.08 5.08
C TYR A 31 16.05 6.08 4.83
N ARG A 32 16.00 6.83 3.73
CA ARG A 32 16.93 7.93 3.39
C ARG A 32 16.66 9.21 4.18
N ARG A 33 15.53 9.29 4.88
CA ARG A 33 15.05 10.49 5.60
C ARG A 33 14.91 11.71 4.68
N THR A 34 14.39 11.51 3.47
CA THR A 34 14.26 12.54 2.44
C THR A 34 12.79 12.97 2.34
N TRP A 35 12.39 14.01 3.04
CA TRP A 35 11.01 14.50 3.07
C TRP A 35 10.44 14.82 1.68
N LYS A 36 11.26 15.44 0.80
CA LYS A 36 10.83 15.72 -0.58
C LYS A 36 10.42 14.44 -1.31
N GLY A 37 11.22 13.37 -1.21
CA GLY A 37 10.91 12.09 -1.81
C GLY A 37 9.66 11.44 -1.20
N VAL A 38 9.46 11.53 0.12
CA VAL A 38 8.27 11.03 0.80
C VAL A 38 7.02 11.72 0.28
N ILE A 39 7.02 13.06 0.22
CA ILE A 39 5.88 13.85 -0.26
C ILE A 39 5.56 13.54 -1.72
N VAL A 40 6.57 13.56 -2.61
CA VAL A 40 6.38 13.24 -4.04
C VAL A 40 5.82 11.84 -4.21
N THR A 41 6.38 10.84 -3.52
CA THR A 41 5.89 9.46 -3.61
C THR A 41 4.46 9.32 -3.10
N PHE A 42 4.11 10.01 -2.02
CA PHE A 42 2.76 10.04 -1.50
C PHE A 42 1.77 10.64 -2.51
N LEU A 43 2.13 11.76 -3.13
CA LEU A 43 1.31 12.40 -4.18
C LEU A 43 1.14 11.49 -5.41
N LEU A 44 2.21 10.83 -5.85
CA LEU A 44 2.15 9.86 -6.95
C LEU A 44 1.28 8.65 -6.60
N MET A 45 1.39 8.14 -5.38
CA MET A 45 0.59 7.02 -4.90
C MET A 45 -0.91 7.35 -4.85
N THR A 46 -1.27 8.54 -4.36
CA THR A 46 -2.67 8.98 -4.33
C THR A 46 -3.22 9.29 -5.72
N SER A 47 -2.44 9.96 -6.58
CA SER A 47 -2.86 10.27 -7.95
C SER A 47 -2.97 9.03 -8.83
N SER A 48 -2.27 7.93 -8.51
CA SER A 48 -2.31 6.68 -9.30
C SER A 48 -3.70 6.04 -9.38
N MET A 49 -4.62 6.49 -8.55
CA MET A 49 -6.03 6.08 -8.58
C MET A 49 -6.70 6.38 -9.92
N VAL A 50 -6.26 7.43 -10.60
CA VAL A 50 -6.89 7.92 -11.84
C VAL A 50 -6.04 7.73 -13.11
N TRP A 51 -4.87 7.09 -13.00
CA TRP A 51 -3.94 6.96 -14.14
C TRP A 51 -4.39 5.94 -15.18
N PHE A 52 -5.14 4.93 -14.77
CA PHE A 52 -5.54 3.83 -15.64
C PHE A 52 -6.98 4.03 -16.16
N PRO A 53 -7.31 3.55 -17.37
CA PRO A 53 -8.67 3.60 -17.86
C PRO A 53 -9.61 2.74 -17.04
N VAL A 54 -10.91 2.98 -17.17
CA VAL A 54 -11.94 2.11 -16.61
C VAL A 54 -11.78 0.71 -17.22
N PRO A 55 -11.77 -0.37 -16.41
CA PRO A 55 -11.62 -1.72 -16.94
C PRO A 55 -12.87 -2.14 -17.74
N GLU A 56 -12.67 -2.84 -18.86
CA GLU A 56 -13.77 -3.35 -19.70
C GLU A 56 -14.62 -4.41 -18.96
N ARG A 57 -13.97 -5.17 -18.07
CA ARG A 57 -14.64 -6.15 -17.20
C ARG A 57 -14.35 -5.83 -15.75
N ILE A 58 -15.39 -5.53 -15.01
CA ILE A 58 -15.29 -5.24 -13.58
C ILE A 58 -15.31 -6.57 -12.83
N ASN A 59 -14.30 -6.79 -11.99
CA ASN A 59 -14.31 -7.93 -11.07
C ASN A 59 -15.36 -7.66 -9.97
N PRO A 60 -16.37 -8.54 -9.79
CA PRO A 60 -17.42 -8.34 -8.80
C PRO A 60 -16.89 -8.21 -7.36
N GLU A 61 -15.80 -8.90 -7.03
CA GLU A 61 -15.17 -8.78 -5.71
C GLU A 61 -14.57 -7.37 -5.49
N MET A 62 -13.91 -6.81 -6.50
CA MET A 62 -13.38 -5.45 -6.43
C MET A 62 -14.51 -4.40 -6.35
N GLN A 63 -15.61 -4.64 -7.09
CA GLN A 63 -16.79 -3.78 -7.00
C GLN A 63 -17.37 -3.79 -5.58
N ALA A 64 -17.52 -4.96 -4.97
CA ALA A 64 -18.05 -5.07 -3.60
C ALA A 64 -17.16 -4.35 -2.56
N VAL A 65 -15.83 -4.41 -2.72
CA VAL A 65 -14.91 -3.64 -1.86
C VAL A 65 -15.07 -2.14 -2.07
N LEU A 66 -15.20 -1.70 -3.32
CA LEU A 66 -15.44 -0.28 -3.61
C LEU A 66 -16.76 0.21 -3.03
N ASP A 67 -17.85 -0.56 -3.18
CA ASP A 67 -19.16 -0.21 -2.64
C ASP A 67 -19.10 -0.08 -1.10
N TYR A 68 -18.34 -0.97 -0.46
CA TYR A 68 -18.09 -0.86 0.98
C TYR A 68 -17.28 0.38 1.34
N GLU A 69 -16.21 0.71 0.60
CA GLU A 69 -15.42 1.93 0.80
C GLU A 69 -16.27 3.18 0.61
N LEU A 70 -17.12 3.22 -0.43
CA LEU A 70 -18.05 4.34 -0.66
C LEU A 70 -19.06 4.48 0.47
N LYS A 71 -19.58 3.37 1.01
CA LYS A 71 -20.45 3.38 2.18
C LYS A 71 -19.76 3.94 3.41
N LEU A 72 -18.49 3.58 3.64
CA LEU A 72 -17.70 4.16 4.73
C LEU A 72 -17.49 5.66 4.54
N LEU A 73 -17.25 6.10 3.31
CA LEU A 73 -17.00 7.51 2.99
C LEU A 73 -18.28 8.36 2.93
N SER A 74 -19.46 7.75 2.84
CA SER A 74 -20.74 8.46 2.82
C SER A 74 -21.10 9.09 4.17
N ASN A 75 -20.60 8.54 5.28
CA ASN A 75 -20.77 9.10 6.61
C ASN A 75 -19.53 9.89 7.01
N PRO A 76 -19.63 11.18 7.38
CA PRO A 76 -18.48 12.02 7.71
C PRO A 76 -17.59 11.44 8.82
N LEU A 77 -18.19 10.86 9.86
CA LEU A 77 -17.43 10.27 10.97
C LEU A 77 -16.63 9.04 10.52
N SER A 78 -17.28 8.11 9.81
CA SER A 78 -16.59 6.92 9.29
C SER A 78 -15.54 7.27 8.24
N ALA A 79 -15.77 8.29 7.43
CA ALA A 79 -14.78 8.79 6.49
C ALA A 79 -13.52 9.29 7.21
N VAL A 80 -13.66 10.13 8.24
CA VAL A 80 -12.53 10.61 9.04
C VAL A 80 -11.78 9.46 9.70
N VAL A 81 -12.50 8.51 10.31
CA VAL A 81 -11.87 7.33 10.95
C VAL A 81 -11.12 6.48 9.93
N THR A 82 -11.72 6.21 8.77
CA THR A 82 -11.09 5.42 7.70
C THR A 82 -9.82 6.09 7.17
N LEU A 83 -9.89 7.40 6.91
CA LEU A 83 -8.73 8.17 6.45
C LEU A 83 -7.63 8.23 7.52
N ALA A 84 -8.00 8.45 8.79
CA ALA A 84 -7.04 8.45 9.90
C ALA A 84 -6.35 7.09 10.05
N PHE A 85 -7.09 6.00 9.91
CA PHE A 85 -6.56 4.65 9.95
C PHE A 85 -5.59 4.38 8.79
N MET A 86 -5.98 4.75 7.57
CA MET A 86 -5.13 4.60 6.38
C MET A 86 -3.85 5.44 6.50
N MET A 87 -3.94 6.68 6.97
CA MET A 87 -2.77 7.52 7.23
C MET A 87 -1.91 6.94 8.34
N GLY A 88 -2.51 6.38 9.40
CA GLY A 88 -1.82 5.71 10.49
C GLY A 88 -0.93 4.56 10.00
N PHE A 89 -1.41 3.75 9.06
CA PHE A 89 -0.60 2.69 8.44
C PHE A 89 0.61 3.25 7.70
N LEU A 90 0.43 4.30 6.90
CA LEU A 90 1.54 4.92 6.17
C LEU A 90 2.57 5.54 7.11
N VAL A 91 2.11 6.20 8.17
CA VAL A 91 2.99 6.76 9.22
C VAL A 91 3.74 5.67 9.95
N LEU A 92 3.09 4.56 10.29
CA LEU A 92 3.72 3.42 10.97
C LEU A 92 4.84 2.81 10.12
N ILE A 93 4.57 2.56 8.85
CA ILE A 93 5.58 2.07 7.89
C ILE A 93 6.71 3.10 7.75
N GLY A 94 6.36 4.36 7.55
CA GLY A 94 7.33 5.44 7.42
C GLY A 94 8.24 5.55 8.65
N ALA A 95 7.67 5.55 9.84
CA ALA A 95 8.41 5.62 11.09
C ALA A 95 9.35 4.43 11.30
N ALA A 96 8.90 3.22 10.92
CA ALA A 96 9.72 2.02 11.00
C ALA A 96 10.97 2.10 10.12
N PHE A 97 10.84 2.55 8.87
CA PHE A 97 11.97 2.73 7.97
C PHE A 97 12.83 3.95 8.33
N TRP A 98 12.24 4.99 8.91
CA TRP A 98 12.98 6.18 9.37
C TRP A 98 14.04 5.87 10.43
N LYS A 99 13.84 4.79 11.20
CA LYS A 99 14.85 4.26 12.15
C LYS A 99 16.07 3.64 11.47
N ARG A 100 16.14 3.62 10.13
CA ARG A 100 17.23 3.02 9.33
C ARG A 100 17.47 1.53 9.60
N SER A 101 16.48 0.81 10.10
CA SER A 101 16.52 -0.62 10.30
C SER A 101 15.70 -1.32 9.19
N LEU A 102 16.38 -1.96 8.24
CA LEU A 102 15.70 -2.70 7.17
C LEU A 102 14.89 -3.87 7.73
N GLY A 103 15.43 -4.61 8.70
CA GLY A 103 14.73 -5.75 9.29
C GLY A 103 13.46 -5.32 10.01
N TRP A 104 13.52 -4.27 10.83
CA TRP A 104 12.35 -3.73 11.51
C TRP A 104 11.34 -3.13 10.53
N GLY A 105 11.81 -2.36 9.54
CA GLY A 105 10.95 -1.81 8.52
C GLY A 105 10.20 -2.89 7.72
N LEU A 106 10.89 -3.96 7.31
CA LEU A 106 10.28 -5.10 6.64
C LEU A 106 9.28 -5.84 7.53
N ALA A 107 9.61 -6.06 8.81
CA ALA A 107 8.70 -6.72 9.75
C ALA A 107 7.39 -5.93 9.89
N VAL A 108 7.48 -4.62 10.15
CA VAL A 108 6.31 -3.73 10.26
C VAL A 108 5.51 -3.72 8.97
N LEU A 109 6.16 -3.64 7.82
CA LEU A 109 5.49 -3.60 6.53
C LEU A 109 4.75 -4.92 6.24
N ASN A 110 5.36 -6.07 6.53
CA ASN A 110 4.70 -7.37 6.38
C ASN A 110 3.47 -7.49 7.30
N VAL A 111 3.61 -7.15 8.58
CA VAL A 111 2.50 -7.16 9.52
C VAL A 111 1.37 -6.24 9.06
N THR A 112 1.70 -5.07 8.53
CA THR A 112 0.72 -4.10 8.01
C THR A 112 -0.02 -4.63 6.79
N LEU A 113 0.70 -5.23 5.82
CA LEU A 113 0.09 -5.80 4.61
C LEU A 113 -0.82 -6.98 4.93
N ILE A 114 -0.37 -7.90 5.79
CA ILE A 114 -1.19 -9.03 6.23
C ILE A 114 -2.39 -8.54 7.03
N GLY A 115 -2.17 -7.63 7.97
CA GLY A 115 -3.23 -7.03 8.79
C GLY A 115 -4.32 -6.33 7.96
N LYS A 116 -3.94 -5.69 6.85
CA LYS A 116 -4.89 -5.11 5.90
C LYS A 116 -5.83 -6.16 5.31
N VAL A 117 -5.31 -7.31 4.88
CA VAL A 117 -6.14 -8.39 4.32
C VAL A 117 -7.06 -8.99 5.39
N VAL A 118 -6.50 -9.29 6.56
CA VAL A 118 -7.30 -9.82 7.68
C VAL A 118 -8.44 -8.87 8.01
N LEU A 119 -8.16 -7.58 8.13
CA LEU A 119 -9.17 -6.56 8.42
C LEU A 119 -10.21 -6.48 7.29
N SER A 120 -9.79 -6.53 6.03
CA SER A 120 -10.69 -6.51 4.87
C SER A 120 -11.66 -7.69 4.93
N VAL A 121 -11.16 -8.91 5.17
CA VAL A 121 -12.01 -10.10 5.29
C VAL A 121 -12.96 -10.00 6.49
N MET A 122 -12.50 -9.50 7.63
CA MET A 122 -13.34 -9.33 8.82
C MET A 122 -14.49 -8.33 8.58
N LEU A 123 -14.26 -7.29 7.79
CA LEU A 123 -15.24 -6.22 7.55
C LEU A 123 -16.19 -6.51 6.38
N THR A 124 -15.72 -7.21 5.34
CA THR A 124 -16.48 -7.43 4.10
C THR A 124 -16.79 -8.90 3.80
N GLY A 125 -16.41 -9.81 4.71
CA GLY A 125 -16.61 -11.24 4.55
C GLY A 125 -15.82 -11.81 3.35
N GLU A 126 -16.46 -12.67 2.56
CA GLU A 126 -15.79 -13.34 1.42
C GLU A 126 -15.25 -12.36 0.38
N ASN A 127 -15.90 -11.22 0.17
CA ASN A 127 -15.42 -10.18 -0.75
C ASN A 127 -14.12 -9.51 -0.28
N GLY A 128 -13.78 -9.63 0.98
CA GLY A 128 -12.53 -9.11 1.57
C GLY A 128 -11.25 -9.74 1.01
N TRP A 129 -11.35 -10.82 0.26
CA TRP A 129 -10.23 -11.45 -0.42
C TRP A 129 -9.79 -10.75 -1.70
N ALA A 130 -10.57 -9.82 -2.26
CA ALA A 130 -10.24 -9.10 -3.48
C ALA A 130 -8.85 -8.44 -3.46
N PRO A 131 -8.37 -7.83 -2.35
CA PRO A 131 -7.03 -7.26 -2.28
C PRO A 131 -5.90 -8.30 -2.16
N LEU A 132 -6.20 -9.60 -2.02
CA LEU A 132 -5.20 -10.63 -1.74
C LEU A 132 -4.12 -10.69 -2.83
N GLY A 133 -4.52 -10.70 -4.10
CA GLY A 133 -3.58 -10.78 -5.22
C GLY A 133 -2.56 -9.65 -5.21
N ASN A 134 -3.03 -8.43 -5.00
CA ASN A 134 -2.17 -7.25 -4.87
C ASN A 134 -1.29 -7.31 -3.60
N THR A 135 -1.82 -7.80 -2.50
CA THR A 135 -1.06 -7.94 -1.25
C THR A 135 0.03 -8.99 -1.38
N VAL A 136 -0.25 -10.15 -1.98
CA VAL A 136 0.75 -11.19 -2.27
C VAL A 136 1.84 -10.66 -3.18
N PHE A 137 1.47 -9.95 -4.24
CA PHE A 137 2.44 -9.28 -5.12
C PHE A 137 3.32 -8.30 -4.33
N GLY A 138 2.71 -7.44 -3.51
CA GLY A 138 3.42 -6.50 -2.66
C GLY A 138 4.38 -7.19 -1.67
N LEU A 139 3.95 -8.28 -1.03
CA LEU A 139 4.78 -9.07 -0.12
C LEU A 139 5.99 -9.69 -0.84
N ILE A 140 5.79 -10.30 -2.00
CA ILE A 140 6.88 -10.89 -2.80
C ILE A 140 7.87 -9.80 -3.21
N LEU A 141 7.37 -8.68 -3.75
CA LEU A 141 8.18 -7.57 -4.23
C LEU A 141 9.03 -6.96 -3.09
N VAL A 142 8.40 -6.65 -1.97
CA VAL A 142 9.06 -5.99 -0.83
C VAL A 142 10.06 -6.91 -0.14
N ASN A 143 9.69 -8.16 0.11
CA ASN A 143 10.58 -9.11 0.76
C ASN A 143 11.72 -9.51 -0.17
N GLY A 144 11.46 -9.73 -1.46
CA GLY A 144 12.48 -10.04 -2.45
C GLY A 144 13.56 -8.94 -2.49
N ILE A 145 13.17 -7.69 -2.68
CA ILE A 145 14.11 -6.56 -2.70
C ILE A 145 14.76 -6.36 -1.33
N GLY A 146 14.01 -6.47 -0.23
CA GLY A 146 14.55 -6.32 1.12
C GLY A 146 15.62 -7.35 1.45
N LEU A 147 15.39 -8.62 1.13
CA LEU A 147 16.35 -9.69 1.34
C LEU A 147 17.60 -9.53 0.47
N LEU A 148 17.44 -9.15 -0.81
CA LEU A 148 18.56 -8.85 -1.69
C LEU A 148 19.44 -7.72 -1.13
N LEU A 149 18.83 -6.64 -0.63
CA LEU A 149 19.57 -5.53 -0.02
C LEU A 149 20.30 -5.94 1.26
N ILE A 150 19.69 -6.77 2.10
CA ILE A 150 20.31 -7.28 3.32
C ILE A 150 21.50 -8.19 2.95
N ALA A 151 21.32 -9.11 2.00
CA ALA A 151 22.38 -10.03 1.53
C ALA A 151 23.56 -9.25 0.94
N TRP A 152 23.28 -8.27 0.07
CA TRP A 152 24.30 -7.41 -0.52
C TRP A 152 25.10 -6.61 0.53
N ARG A 153 24.44 -6.05 1.53
CA ARG A 153 25.11 -5.36 2.65
C ARG A 153 26.00 -6.29 3.47
N ARG A 154 25.53 -7.52 3.74
CA ARG A 154 26.33 -8.53 4.44
C ARG A 154 27.59 -8.91 3.64
N LYS A 155 27.46 -9.07 2.31
CA LYS A 155 28.60 -9.38 1.42
C LYS A 155 29.63 -8.25 1.43
N ARG A 156 29.19 -6.99 1.31
CA ARG A 156 30.10 -5.83 1.37
C ARG A 156 30.83 -5.70 2.71
N ARG A 157 30.16 -5.97 3.82
CA ARG A 157 30.80 -5.95 5.15
C ARG A 157 31.87 -7.02 5.31
N LYS A 158 31.70 -8.19 4.67
CA LYS A 158 32.70 -9.28 4.70
C LYS A 158 33.89 -8.99 3.78
N ALA A 159 33.70 -8.31 2.66
CA ALA A 159 34.75 -7.98 1.70
C ALA A 159 35.62 -6.79 2.13
N GLY A 160 35.18 -5.99 3.09
CA GLY A 160 35.93 -4.85 3.64
C GLY A 160 36.63 -5.13 4.98
N ARG A 161 36.66 -6.42 5.39
CA ARG A 161 37.46 -6.93 6.50
C ARG A 161 38.60 -7.78 5.98
#